data_398bbef7d9c06112ecbc869ec9a1f733
#
_entry.id   398bbef7d9c06112ecbc869ec9a1f733
#
_cell.length_a   1.000
_cell.length_b   1.000
_cell.length_c   1.000
_cell.angle_alpha   90.00
_cell.angle_beta   90.00
_cell.angle_gamma   90.00
#
_symmetry.space_group_name_H-M   'P 1'
#
loop_
_entity.id
_entity.type
_entity.pdbx_description
1 polymer ?
#
loop_
_entity_poly.entity_id
_entity_poly.type
_entity_poly.pdbx_seq_one_letter_code
_entity_poly.pdbx_strand_id
1 'polypeptide(L)' 'MSRVHLGMKRPIRQFENSYKKLLELIDEIEKYPPDDELQKTLYVSRLKERFNDCLIQLNNIKNTQIDYLKEGGD' A
#
# COMPACT_ATOMS: atom_id res chain seq x y z
N MET A 1 17.81 0.89 19.50
CA MET A 1 16.87 1.46 18.80
C MET A 1 16.84 1.17 17.35
N SER A 2 17.86 1.13 16.75
CA SER A 2 17.84 1.01 15.33
C SER A 2 17.54 -0.34 14.79
N ARG A 3 17.67 -1.39 15.58
CA ARG A 3 17.47 -2.71 15.10
C ARG A 3 16.07 -3.01 14.68
N VAL A 4 15.11 -2.34 15.29
CA VAL A 4 13.73 -2.46 14.90
C VAL A 4 13.56 -2.18 13.42
N HIS A 5 14.33 -1.25 12.93
CA HIS A 5 14.16 -0.80 11.56
C HIS A 5 14.64 -1.79 10.53
N LEU A 6 15.51 -2.70 10.90
CA LEU A 6 15.95 -3.71 9.96
C LEU A 6 14.82 -4.65 9.58
N GLY A 7 14.01 -5.06 10.55
CA GLY A 7 12.88 -5.91 10.27
C GLY A 7 11.72 -5.19 9.62
N MET A 8 11.67 -3.86 9.75
CA MET A 8 10.57 -3.06 9.21
C MET A 8 10.87 -2.48 7.83
N LYS A 9 12.11 -2.46 7.41
CA LYS A 9 12.47 -1.82 6.15
C LYS A 9 11.77 -2.42 4.95
N ARG A 10 11.75 -3.74 4.85
CA ARG A 10 11.14 -4.40 3.71
C ARG A 10 9.64 -4.17 3.62
N PRO A 11 8.87 -4.41 4.69
CA PRO A 11 7.43 -4.16 4.61
C PRO A 11 7.10 -2.70 4.38
N ILE A 12 7.88 -1.77 4.94
CA ILE A 12 7.66 -0.36 4.71
C ILE A 12 7.92 -0.01 3.25
N ARG A 13 9.01 -0.53 2.68
CA ARG A 13 9.31 -0.28 1.27
C ARG A 13 8.24 -0.85 0.35
N GLN A 14 7.72 -2.03 0.66
CA GLN A 14 6.66 -2.63 -0.11
C GLN A 14 5.40 -1.78 -0.05
N PHE A 15 5.09 -1.25 1.13
CA PHE A 15 3.95 -0.34 1.26
C PHE A 15 4.17 0.92 0.43
N GLU A 16 5.35 1.50 0.50
CA GLU A 16 5.66 2.71 -0.27
C GLU A 16 5.49 2.47 -1.77
N ASN A 17 5.93 1.30 -2.25
CA ASN A 17 5.78 0.97 -3.66
C ASN A 17 4.31 0.85 -4.04
N SER A 18 3.50 0.20 -3.20
CA SER A 18 2.07 0.06 -3.44
C SER A 18 1.37 1.40 -3.41
N TYR A 19 1.75 2.24 -2.47
CA TYR A 19 1.19 3.59 -2.34
C TYR A 19 1.54 4.45 -3.56
N LYS A 20 2.77 4.35 -4.02
CA LYS A 20 3.20 5.08 -5.21
C LYS A 20 2.38 4.69 -6.41
N LYS A 21 2.12 3.39 -6.59
CA LYS A 21 1.28 2.92 -7.69
C LYS A 21 -0.14 3.45 -7.58
N LEU A 22 -0.66 3.54 -6.37
CA LEU A 22 -1.99 4.12 -6.16
C LEU A 22 -2.01 5.58 -6.57
N LEU A 23 -1.00 6.35 -6.17
CA LEU A 23 -0.91 7.76 -6.53
C LEU A 23 -0.76 7.95 -8.03
N GLU A 24 -0.02 7.08 -8.69
CA GLU A 24 0.14 7.13 -10.14
C GLU A 24 -1.21 6.92 -10.84
N LEU A 25 -2.00 5.99 -10.33
CA LEU A 25 -3.32 5.74 -10.91
C LEU A 25 -4.25 6.92 -10.68
N ILE A 26 -4.22 7.52 -9.50
CA ILE A 26 -5.03 8.70 -9.22
C ILE A 26 -4.64 9.85 -10.15
N ASP A 27 -3.35 10.04 -10.37
CA ASP A 27 -2.85 11.05 -11.28
C ASP A 27 -3.33 10.80 -12.70
N GLU A 28 -3.31 9.55 -13.14
CA GLU A 28 -3.80 9.17 -14.45
C GLU A 28 -5.28 9.51 -14.60
N ILE A 29 -6.08 9.21 -13.58
CA ILE A 29 -7.51 9.49 -13.61
C ILE A 29 -7.76 11.00 -13.68
N GLU A 30 -6.96 11.77 -12.96
CA GLU A 30 -7.10 13.22 -12.99
C GLU A 30 -6.75 13.81 -14.34
N LYS A 31 -5.74 13.24 -15.00
CA LYS A 31 -5.33 13.72 -16.32
C LYS A 31 -6.29 13.26 -17.42
N TYR A 32 -6.82 12.08 -17.27
CA TYR A 32 -7.68 11.47 -18.28
C TYR A 32 -8.94 10.96 -17.60
N PRO A 33 -9.87 11.88 -17.25
CA PRO A 33 -11.09 11.47 -16.55
C PRO A 33 -11.91 10.51 -17.38
N PRO A 34 -12.56 9.54 -16.75
CA PRO A 34 -13.38 8.59 -17.50
C PRO A 34 -14.59 9.27 -18.13
N ASP A 35 -14.86 8.92 -19.38
CA ASP A 35 -15.96 9.52 -20.13
C ASP A 35 -17.27 8.74 -20.03
N ASP A 36 -17.18 7.43 -19.86
CA ASP A 36 -18.38 6.59 -19.86
C ASP A 36 -18.39 5.65 -18.67
N GLU A 37 -19.50 4.93 -18.51
CA GLU A 37 -19.67 4.05 -17.37
C GLU A 37 -18.68 2.90 -17.36
N LEU A 38 -18.33 2.40 -18.54
CA LEU A 38 -17.36 1.30 -18.62
C LEU A 38 -15.99 1.75 -18.10
N GLN A 39 -15.54 2.91 -18.52
CA GLN A 39 -14.26 3.44 -18.05
C GLN A 39 -14.29 3.72 -16.55
N LYS A 40 -15.40 4.27 -16.06
CA LYS A 40 -15.56 4.51 -14.62
C LYS A 40 -15.44 3.21 -13.85
N THR A 41 -16.11 2.16 -14.33
CA THR A 41 -16.08 0.87 -13.68
C THR A 41 -14.67 0.29 -13.66
N LEU A 42 -13.95 0.42 -14.77
CA LEU A 42 -12.58 -0.07 -14.85
C LEU A 42 -11.66 0.68 -13.87
N TYR A 43 -11.79 1.99 -13.80
CA TYR A 43 -10.97 2.77 -12.87
C TYR A 43 -11.29 2.44 -11.42
N VAL A 44 -12.57 2.29 -11.10
CA VAL A 44 -12.97 1.91 -9.75
C VAL A 44 -12.37 0.55 -9.39
N SER A 45 -12.43 -0.39 -10.31
CA SER A 45 -11.87 -1.71 -10.09
C SER A 45 -10.36 -1.64 -9.83
N ARG A 46 -9.65 -0.85 -10.63
CA ARG A 46 -8.20 -0.66 -10.44
C ARG A 46 -7.89 0.02 -9.12
N LEU A 47 -8.67 1.04 -8.74
CA LEU A 47 -8.48 1.72 -7.48
C LEU A 47 -8.67 0.76 -6.31
N LYS A 48 -9.67 -0.10 -6.39
CA LYS A 48 -9.89 -1.10 -5.34
C LYS A 48 -8.70 -2.03 -5.20
N GLU A 49 -8.14 -2.46 -6.33
CA GLU A 49 -6.96 -3.31 -6.29
C GLU A 49 -5.77 -2.61 -5.63
N ARG A 50 -5.52 -1.36 -6.01
CA ARG A 50 -4.40 -0.61 -5.44
C ARG A 50 -4.59 -0.35 -3.96
N PHE A 51 -5.81 -0.02 -3.55
CA PHE A 51 -6.12 0.15 -2.13
C PHE A 51 -5.93 -1.15 -1.38
N ASN A 52 -6.40 -2.25 -1.95
CA ASN A 52 -6.26 -3.55 -1.30
C ASN A 52 -4.80 -3.92 -1.12
N ASP A 53 -3.96 -3.66 -2.12
CA ASP A 53 -2.53 -3.89 -2.00
C ASP A 53 -1.94 -3.09 -0.84
N CYS A 54 -2.34 -1.82 -0.73
CA CYS A 54 -1.87 -0.97 0.37
C CYS A 54 -2.31 -1.51 1.72
N LEU A 55 -3.55 -1.97 1.81
CA LEU A 55 -4.06 -2.54 3.06
C LEU A 55 -3.31 -3.79 3.46
N ILE A 56 -3.00 -4.64 2.49
CA ILE A 56 -2.21 -5.85 2.74
C ILE A 56 -0.84 -5.48 3.28
N GLN A 57 -0.19 -4.49 2.68
CA GLN A 57 1.13 -4.08 3.12
C GLN A 57 1.09 -3.42 4.50
N LEU A 58 0.06 -2.63 4.78
CA LEU A 58 -0.10 -2.06 6.11
C LEU A 58 -0.27 -3.15 7.17
N ASN A 59 -1.05 -4.18 6.82
CA ASN A 59 -1.25 -5.29 7.73
C ASN A 59 0.06 -6.03 7.97
N ASN A 60 0.88 -6.17 6.94
CA ASN A 60 2.19 -6.79 7.10
C ASN A 60 3.09 -5.99 8.03
N ILE A 61 3.05 -4.66 7.91
CA ILE A 61 3.82 -3.79 8.80
C ILE A 61 3.35 -3.97 10.23
N LYS A 62 2.05 -3.98 10.44
CA LYS A 62 1.46 -4.17 11.76
C LYS A 62 1.87 -5.50 12.38
N ASN A 63 1.77 -6.57 11.59
CA ASN A 63 2.12 -7.90 12.08
C ASN A 63 3.60 -8.02 12.40
N THR A 64 4.46 -7.44 11.58
CA THR A 64 5.90 -7.44 11.83
C THR A 64 6.21 -6.73 13.13
N GLN A 65 5.56 -5.61 13.38
CA GLN A 65 5.77 -4.86 14.60
C GLN A 65 5.30 -5.64 15.83
N ILE A 66 4.14 -6.30 15.72
CA ILE A 66 3.61 -7.11 16.80
C ILE A 66 4.56 -8.26 17.10
N ASP A 67 5.06 -8.95 16.07
CA ASP A 67 5.99 -10.06 16.27
C ASP A 67 7.27 -9.57 16.96
N TYR A 68 7.77 -8.42 16.56
CA TYR A 68 8.95 -7.86 17.18
C TYR A 68 8.72 -7.62 18.67
N LEU A 69 7.57 -7.05 19.02
CA LEU A 69 7.23 -6.79 20.42
C LEU A 69 7.04 -8.06 21.20
N LYS A 70 6.47 -9.09 20.58
CA LYS A 70 6.28 -10.38 21.24
C LYS A 70 7.59 -11.07 21.56
N GLU A 71 8.60 -10.85 20.76
CA GLU A 71 9.91 -11.43 20.98
C GLU A 71 10.72 -10.66 21.99
N GLY A 72 10.08 -9.75 22.70
CA GLY A 72 10.78 -8.96 23.67
C GLY A 72 11.71 -7.95 23.07
N GLY A 73 11.37 -7.53 21.88
CA GLY A 73 12.24 -6.66 21.15
C GLY A 73 12.30 -5.26 21.68
N ASP A 74 12.99 -5.06 22.67
CA ASP A 74 13.20 -3.73 23.13
C ASP A 74 14.51 -3.20 22.67
#